data_7389b09189948001ca9f7af82fb27061
#
_entry.id   7389b09189948001ca9f7af82fb27061
#
_cell.length_a   1.000
_cell.length_b   1.000
_cell.length_c   1.000
_cell.angle_alpha   90.00
_cell.angle_beta   90.00
_cell.angle_gamma   90.00
#
_symmetry.space_group_name_H-M   'P 1'
#
loop_
_entity.id
_entity.type
_entity.pdbx_description
1 polymer ?
#
loop_
_entity_poly.entity_id
_entity_poly.type
_entity_poly.pdbx_seq_one_letter_code
_entity_poly.pdbx_strand_id
1 'polypeptide(L)'
;MAALLLRYAGRRCLQAHLSPRLCVRNAIPLGTTAKEEMDQFWNKNINSKRPLSPHITIYSWSLPMMMSITHRGTGVALSAGVSLFGLAALLLPGNFESHLDLVKSLSLGPALIHTAKFALVFPLMYHTWNGIRHLMWDLGKGLKIPQLYQSGVAVLVLTVLSSVGLAAM
;
A
#
# COMPACT_ATOMS: atom_id res chain seq x y z
N MET A 1 30.18 29.57 17.95
CA MET A 1 29.08 28.82 18.63
C MET A 1 29.35 27.33 18.72
N ALA A 2 29.86 26.65 17.69
CA ALA A 2 30.17 25.21 17.74
C ALA A 2 31.21 24.80 18.79
N ALA A 3 32.24 25.64 19.04
CA ALA A 3 33.27 25.36 20.02
C ALA A 3 32.77 25.38 21.49
N LEU A 4 31.70 26.13 21.76
CA LEU A 4 31.06 26.19 23.09
C LEU A 4 30.23 24.95 23.37
N LEU A 5 29.52 24.41 22.33
CA LEU A 5 28.74 23.20 22.44
C LEU A 5 29.61 21.94 22.63
N LEU A 6 30.76 21.88 21.97
CA LEU A 6 31.75 20.80 22.14
C LEU A 6 32.38 20.83 23.55
N ARG A 7 32.64 22.01 24.13
CA ARG A 7 33.13 22.13 25.52
C ARG A 7 32.08 21.70 26.54
N TYR A 8 30.79 21.94 26.25
CA TYR A 8 29.70 21.53 27.14
C TYR A 8 29.44 20.02 27.06
N ALA A 9 29.52 19.43 25.89
CA ALA A 9 29.39 17.98 25.69
C ALA A 9 30.58 17.23 26.30
N GLY A 10 31.82 17.73 26.12
CA GLY A 10 33.04 17.13 26.70
C GLY A 10 33.07 17.15 28.22
N ARG A 11 32.57 18.23 28.86
CA ARG A 11 32.48 18.28 30.34
C ARG A 11 31.47 17.32 30.93
N ARG A 12 30.34 17.07 30.24
CA ARG A 12 29.36 16.07 30.68
C ARG A 12 29.86 14.64 30.51
N CYS A 13 30.61 14.35 29.46
CA CYS A 13 31.22 13.03 29.28
C CYS A 13 32.35 12.76 30.31
N LEU A 14 33.15 13.75 30.65
CA LEU A 14 34.18 13.61 31.66
C LEU A 14 33.60 13.43 33.08
N GLN A 15 32.52 14.13 33.41
CA GLN A 15 31.83 13.93 34.69
C GLN A 15 31.11 12.57 34.77
N ALA A 16 30.60 12.02 33.63
CA ALA A 16 30.02 10.69 33.59
C ALA A 16 31.04 9.56 33.83
N HIS A 17 32.32 9.78 33.43
CA HIS A 17 33.39 8.83 33.69
C HIS A 17 33.88 8.86 35.14
N LEU A 18 33.79 10.01 35.84
CA LEU A 18 34.26 10.18 37.21
C LEU A 18 33.22 9.76 38.28
N SER A 19 31.95 9.62 37.92
CA SER A 19 30.90 9.21 38.86
C SER A 19 29.69 8.61 38.08
N PRO A 20 29.74 7.33 37.76
CA PRO A 20 28.59 6.65 37.06
C PRO A 20 27.29 6.74 37.86
N ARG A 21 27.36 6.97 39.17
CA ARG A 21 26.15 7.15 40.02
C ARG A 21 25.47 8.51 39.86
N LEU A 22 26.14 9.53 39.32
CA LEU A 22 25.56 10.87 39.10
C LEU A 22 24.71 10.94 37.82
N CYS A 23 24.98 10.11 36.81
CA CYS A 23 24.15 10.02 35.62
C CYS A 23 22.77 9.41 35.88
N VAL A 24 22.68 8.46 36.82
CA VAL A 24 21.43 7.83 37.22
C VAL A 24 20.61 8.73 38.15
N ARG A 25 21.26 9.61 38.91
CA ARG A 25 20.56 10.53 39.83
C ARG A 25 19.82 11.68 39.18
N ASN A 26 20.14 12.00 37.92
CA ASN A 26 19.46 13.06 37.14
C ASN A 26 18.39 12.50 36.19
N ALA A 27 18.19 11.18 36.16
CA ALA A 27 17.01 10.62 35.57
C ALA A 27 15.86 10.91 36.54
N ILE A 28 15.05 11.92 36.26
CA ILE A 28 13.78 12.15 36.94
C ILE A 28 12.99 10.86 36.74
N PRO A 29 12.68 10.11 37.79
CA PRO A 29 11.81 8.93 37.63
C PRO A 29 10.53 9.45 37.00
N LEU A 30 10.16 8.91 35.82
CA LEU A 30 8.88 9.15 35.23
C LEU A 30 7.83 8.71 36.26
N GLY A 31 7.19 9.69 36.91
CA GLY A 31 6.16 9.43 37.92
C GLY A 31 4.86 8.90 37.32
N THR A 32 4.82 8.74 35.98
CA THR A 32 3.67 8.30 35.22
C THR A 32 4.04 7.07 34.41
N THR A 33 3.05 6.19 34.20
CA THR A 33 3.21 5.05 33.32
C THR A 33 3.04 5.50 31.86
N ALA A 34 3.60 4.76 30.90
CA ALA A 34 3.44 5.05 29.47
C ALA A 34 1.97 5.13 29.05
N LYS A 35 1.09 4.35 29.67
CA LYS A 35 -0.34 4.37 29.45
C LYS A 35 -0.98 5.69 29.93
N GLU A 36 -0.63 6.13 31.14
CA GLU A 36 -1.13 7.40 31.69
C GLU A 36 -0.70 8.58 30.84
N GLU A 37 0.54 8.61 30.35
CA GLU A 37 1.01 9.67 29.46
C GLU A 37 0.29 9.65 28.10
N MET A 38 0.01 8.45 27.56
CA MET A 38 -0.76 8.30 26.34
C MET A 38 -2.20 8.81 26.54
N ASP A 39 -2.84 8.44 27.63
CA ASP A 39 -4.20 8.89 27.96
C ASP A 39 -4.26 10.41 28.17
N GLN A 40 -3.28 10.99 28.85
CA GLN A 40 -3.13 12.44 28.99
C GLN A 40 -2.94 13.14 27.66
N PHE A 41 -2.10 12.59 26.79
CA PHE A 41 -1.87 13.12 25.44
C PHE A 41 -3.15 13.14 24.61
N TRP A 42 -3.88 12.03 24.58
CA TRP A 42 -5.12 11.92 23.81
C TRP A 42 -6.21 12.83 24.40
N ASN A 43 -6.39 12.87 25.71
CA ASN A 43 -7.36 13.74 26.39
C ASN A 43 -7.05 15.21 26.11
N LYS A 44 -5.79 15.62 26.16
CA LYS A 44 -5.36 16.98 25.83
C LYS A 44 -5.68 17.33 24.37
N ASN A 45 -5.45 16.42 23.44
CA ASN A 45 -5.71 16.64 22.03
C ASN A 45 -7.22 16.73 21.72
N ILE A 46 -8.03 15.85 22.33
CA ILE A 46 -9.49 15.87 22.21
C ILE A 46 -10.06 17.19 22.79
N ASN A 47 -9.63 17.57 23.97
CA ASN A 47 -10.11 18.78 24.66
C ASN A 47 -9.67 20.07 23.94
N SER A 48 -8.57 20.04 23.19
CA SER A 48 -8.09 21.20 22.43
C SER A 48 -8.97 21.56 21.23
N LYS A 49 -9.92 20.69 20.85
CA LYS A 49 -10.85 20.87 19.71
C LYS A 49 -10.15 21.27 18.40
N ARG A 50 -8.91 20.85 18.23
CA ARG A 50 -8.17 21.09 16.99
C ARG A 50 -8.75 20.23 15.87
N PRO A 51 -8.77 20.75 14.62
CA PRO A 51 -9.21 19.93 13.49
C PRO A 51 -8.29 18.71 13.33
N LEU A 52 -8.89 17.56 13.07
CA LEU A 52 -8.14 16.32 12.80
C LEU A 52 -7.48 16.42 11.41
N SER A 53 -6.28 15.88 11.30
CA SER A 53 -5.67 15.69 9.99
C SER A 53 -6.53 14.75 9.14
N PRO A 54 -6.59 14.95 7.81
CA PRO A 54 -7.31 14.05 6.92
C PRO A 54 -6.83 12.61 7.10
N HIS A 55 -7.77 11.70 7.33
CA HIS A 55 -7.50 10.26 7.43
C HIS A 55 -8.58 9.48 6.66
N ILE A 56 -8.40 8.17 6.51
CA ILE A 56 -9.18 7.34 5.58
C ILE A 56 -10.70 7.42 5.79
N THR A 57 -11.17 7.66 7.03
CA THR A 57 -12.61 7.73 7.35
C THR A 57 -13.24 9.08 7.05
N ILE A 58 -12.45 10.16 6.99
CA ILE A 58 -12.93 11.53 6.73
C ILE A 58 -12.39 12.12 5.43
N TYR A 59 -11.55 11.36 4.71
CA TYR A 59 -10.98 11.81 3.44
C TYR A 59 -12.01 11.77 2.32
N SER A 60 -12.12 12.87 1.56
CA SER A 60 -12.97 12.91 0.37
C SER A 60 -12.27 12.20 -0.79
N TRP A 61 -12.79 11.03 -1.17
CA TRP A 61 -12.23 10.22 -2.23
C TRP A 61 -12.41 10.87 -3.60
N SER A 62 -11.32 11.04 -4.32
CA SER A 62 -11.33 11.47 -5.72
C SER A 62 -11.04 10.29 -6.65
N LEU A 63 -11.50 10.38 -7.92
CA LEU A 63 -11.26 9.33 -8.91
C LEU A 63 -9.76 8.98 -9.07
N PRO A 64 -8.84 9.94 -9.23
CA PRO A 64 -7.41 9.62 -9.34
C PRO A 64 -6.85 8.88 -8.13
N MET A 65 -7.31 9.22 -6.93
CA MET A 65 -6.86 8.58 -5.70
C MET A 65 -7.37 7.14 -5.59
N MET A 66 -8.65 6.91 -5.90
CA MET A 66 -9.20 5.55 -5.93
C MET A 66 -8.48 4.68 -6.95
N MET A 67 -8.20 5.22 -8.13
CA MET A 67 -7.43 4.51 -9.16
C MET A 67 -6.01 4.18 -8.72
N SER A 68 -5.35 5.09 -7.98
CA SER A 68 -4.00 4.86 -7.45
C SER A 68 -3.98 3.73 -6.42
N ILE A 69 -4.91 3.72 -5.48
CA ILE A 69 -5.02 2.67 -4.46
C ILE A 69 -5.35 1.31 -5.08
N THR A 70 -6.29 1.29 -6.04
CA THR A 70 -6.69 0.07 -6.75
C THR A 70 -5.53 -0.47 -7.60
N HIS A 71 -4.74 0.41 -8.23
CA HIS A 71 -3.55 0.00 -8.98
C HIS A 71 -2.52 -0.69 -8.09
N ARG A 72 -2.28 -0.17 -6.89
CA ARG A 72 -1.40 -0.80 -5.90
C ARG A 72 -1.96 -2.15 -5.44
N GLY A 73 -3.26 -2.21 -5.14
CA GLY A 73 -3.94 -3.44 -4.73
C GLY A 73 -3.89 -4.53 -5.81
N THR A 74 -4.17 -4.17 -7.06
CA THR A 74 -4.06 -5.11 -8.19
C THR A 74 -2.61 -5.56 -8.43
N GLY A 75 -1.62 -4.68 -8.27
CA GLY A 75 -0.20 -5.04 -8.36
C GLY A 75 0.20 -6.10 -7.33
N VAL A 76 -0.20 -5.93 -6.08
CA VAL A 76 0.05 -6.92 -5.01
C VAL A 76 -0.66 -8.24 -5.31
N ALA A 77 -1.93 -8.20 -5.71
CA ALA A 77 -2.70 -9.40 -6.04
C ALA A 77 -2.11 -10.17 -7.23
N LEU A 78 -1.71 -9.48 -8.30
CA LEU A 78 -1.07 -10.09 -9.46
C LEU A 78 0.29 -10.70 -9.12
N SER A 79 1.12 -10.01 -8.33
CA SER A 79 2.42 -10.53 -7.88
C SER A 79 2.25 -11.78 -7.02
N ALA A 80 1.30 -11.76 -6.08
CA ALA A 80 0.99 -12.93 -5.26
C ALA A 80 0.46 -14.09 -6.13
N GLY A 81 -0.44 -13.80 -7.07
CA GLY A 81 -0.99 -14.80 -8.00
C GLY A 81 0.09 -15.49 -8.83
N VAL A 82 0.99 -14.74 -9.45
CA VAL A 82 2.11 -15.29 -10.24
C VAL A 82 3.06 -16.10 -9.36
N SER A 83 3.37 -15.60 -8.16
CA SER A 83 4.25 -16.30 -7.21
C SER A 83 3.62 -17.62 -6.76
N LEU A 84 2.34 -17.62 -6.40
CA LEU A 84 1.63 -18.83 -5.99
C LEU A 84 1.50 -19.84 -7.15
N PHE A 85 1.22 -19.35 -8.36
CA PHE A 85 1.18 -20.21 -9.55
C PHE A 85 2.55 -20.84 -9.83
N GLY A 86 3.63 -20.08 -9.76
CA GLY A 86 5.00 -20.59 -9.92
C GLY A 86 5.36 -21.63 -8.86
N LEU A 87 5.02 -21.36 -7.59
CA LEU A 87 5.23 -22.32 -6.49
C LEU A 87 4.39 -23.59 -6.69
N ALA A 88 3.13 -23.45 -7.09
CA ALA A 88 2.28 -24.61 -7.40
C ALA A 88 2.86 -25.46 -8.53
N ALA A 89 3.36 -24.84 -9.60
CA ALA A 89 3.99 -25.53 -10.71
C ALA A 89 5.27 -26.29 -10.30
N LEU A 90 5.98 -25.81 -9.28
CA LEU A 90 7.19 -26.47 -8.77
C LEU A 90 6.90 -27.60 -7.76
N LEU A 91 5.85 -27.45 -6.96
CA LEU A 91 5.59 -28.33 -5.81
C LEU A 91 4.52 -29.40 -6.10
N LEU A 92 3.59 -29.14 -7.01
CA LEU A 92 2.52 -30.09 -7.32
C LEU A 92 2.99 -31.11 -8.36
N PRO A 93 2.74 -32.40 -8.14
CA PRO A 93 3.05 -33.43 -9.13
C PRO A 93 2.09 -33.31 -10.33
N GLY A 94 2.59 -33.59 -11.52
CA GLY A 94 1.84 -33.56 -12.76
C GLY A 94 2.29 -32.45 -13.71
N ASN A 95 1.64 -32.37 -14.86
CA ASN A 95 1.88 -31.33 -15.85
C ASN A 95 0.65 -30.43 -15.98
N PHE A 96 0.78 -29.35 -16.73
CA PHE A 96 -0.32 -28.37 -16.92
C PHE A 96 -1.57 -29.04 -17.52
N GLU A 97 -1.41 -30.00 -18.43
CA GLU A 97 -2.51 -30.72 -19.06
C GLU A 97 -3.32 -31.52 -18.04
N SER A 98 -2.66 -32.23 -17.12
CA SER A 98 -3.34 -33.00 -16.07
C SER A 98 -4.15 -32.10 -15.13
N HIS A 99 -3.64 -30.92 -14.78
CA HIS A 99 -4.38 -29.95 -13.99
C HIS A 99 -5.55 -29.31 -14.76
N LEU A 100 -5.38 -29.07 -16.06
CA LEU A 100 -6.45 -28.59 -16.93
C LEU A 100 -7.57 -29.61 -17.06
N ASP A 101 -7.24 -30.89 -17.21
CA ASP A 101 -8.21 -31.98 -17.30
C ASP A 101 -8.97 -32.17 -15.98
N LEU A 102 -8.29 -31.97 -14.84
CA LEU A 102 -8.96 -31.94 -13.54
C LEU A 102 -10.00 -30.80 -13.49
N VAL A 103 -9.64 -29.60 -13.94
CA VAL A 103 -10.59 -28.47 -13.99
C VAL A 103 -11.76 -28.75 -14.94
N LYS A 104 -11.49 -29.35 -16.10
CA LYS A 104 -12.54 -29.77 -17.06
C LYS A 104 -13.45 -30.83 -16.47
N SER A 105 -12.94 -31.77 -15.69
CA SER A 105 -13.72 -32.85 -15.05
C SER A 105 -14.74 -32.31 -14.03
N LEU A 106 -14.52 -31.10 -13.49
CA LEU A 106 -15.48 -30.43 -12.61
C LEU A 106 -16.77 -30.02 -13.31
N SER A 107 -16.82 -30.11 -14.64
CA SER A 107 -18.01 -29.84 -15.47
C SER A 107 -18.69 -28.51 -15.15
N LEU A 108 -17.87 -27.48 -14.89
CA LEU A 108 -18.37 -26.14 -14.55
C LEU A 108 -19.18 -25.55 -15.73
N GLY A 109 -20.32 -24.96 -15.42
CA GLY A 109 -21.13 -24.31 -16.43
C GLY A 109 -20.42 -23.13 -17.13
N PRO A 110 -20.75 -22.85 -18.41
CA PRO A 110 -20.08 -21.80 -19.19
C PRO A 110 -20.08 -20.44 -18.52
N ALA A 111 -21.16 -20.05 -17.87
CA ALA A 111 -21.28 -18.79 -17.15
C ALA A 111 -20.24 -18.66 -16.04
N LEU A 112 -19.99 -19.72 -15.28
CA LEU A 112 -19.01 -19.72 -14.21
C LEU A 112 -17.58 -19.62 -14.76
N ILE A 113 -17.30 -20.31 -15.88
CA ILE A 113 -16.00 -20.26 -16.55
C ILE A 113 -15.71 -18.84 -17.06
N HIS A 114 -16.66 -18.20 -17.75
CA HIS A 114 -16.49 -16.84 -18.23
C HIS A 114 -16.35 -15.83 -17.08
N THR A 115 -17.10 -16.01 -15.99
CA THR A 115 -16.97 -15.17 -14.80
C THR A 115 -15.59 -15.31 -14.15
N ALA A 116 -15.07 -16.54 -14.04
CA ALA A 116 -13.74 -16.79 -13.51
C ALA A 116 -12.64 -16.20 -14.41
N LYS A 117 -12.74 -16.38 -15.73
CA LYS A 117 -11.85 -15.73 -16.71
C LYS A 117 -11.88 -14.20 -16.55
N PHE A 118 -13.07 -13.60 -16.49
CA PHE A 118 -13.21 -12.17 -16.31
C PHE A 118 -12.58 -11.68 -15.00
N ALA A 119 -12.81 -12.39 -13.90
CA ALA A 119 -12.25 -12.05 -12.58
C ALA A 119 -10.70 -12.08 -12.55
N LEU A 120 -10.07 -12.94 -13.34
CA LEU A 120 -8.61 -12.99 -13.49
C LEU A 120 -8.09 -11.93 -14.46
N VAL A 121 -8.78 -11.72 -15.57
CA VAL A 121 -8.34 -10.80 -16.62
C VAL A 121 -8.56 -9.33 -16.24
N PHE A 122 -9.64 -9.02 -15.52
CA PHE A 122 -9.98 -7.64 -15.17
C PHE A 122 -8.88 -6.91 -14.35
N PRO A 123 -8.35 -7.47 -13.26
CA PRO A 123 -7.27 -6.82 -12.54
C PRO A 123 -5.98 -6.70 -13.38
N LEU A 124 -5.71 -7.66 -14.26
CA LEU A 124 -4.56 -7.61 -15.16
C LEU A 124 -4.71 -6.47 -16.18
N MET A 125 -5.84 -6.33 -16.83
CA MET A 125 -6.11 -5.27 -17.81
C MET A 125 -6.11 -3.90 -17.13
N TYR A 126 -6.74 -3.79 -15.96
CA TYR A 126 -6.73 -2.56 -15.20
C TYR A 126 -5.31 -2.14 -14.82
N HIS A 127 -4.52 -3.07 -14.30
CA HIS A 127 -3.14 -2.79 -13.90
C HIS A 127 -2.29 -2.37 -15.11
N THR A 128 -2.46 -3.02 -16.25
CA THR A 128 -1.74 -2.71 -17.49
C THR A 128 -2.08 -1.31 -18.01
N TRP A 129 -3.36 -0.99 -18.20
CA TRP A 129 -3.78 0.31 -18.73
C TRP A 129 -3.44 1.46 -17.78
N ASN A 130 -3.66 1.26 -16.49
CA ASN A 130 -3.31 2.28 -15.51
C ASN A 130 -1.78 2.38 -15.31
N GLY A 131 -1.03 1.30 -15.51
CA GLY A 131 0.44 1.30 -15.54
C GLY A 131 0.98 2.16 -16.69
N ILE A 132 0.43 2.02 -17.91
CA ILE A 132 0.76 2.90 -19.06
C ILE A 132 0.49 4.36 -18.71
N ARG A 133 -0.60 4.65 -18.04
CA ARG A 133 -0.93 5.99 -17.54
C ARG A 133 0.12 6.53 -16.57
N HIS A 134 0.60 5.72 -15.63
CA HIS A 134 1.69 6.09 -14.73
C HIS A 134 2.98 6.37 -15.48
N LEU A 135 3.35 5.56 -16.47
CA LEU A 135 4.52 5.80 -17.31
C LEU A 135 4.42 7.12 -18.12
N MET A 136 3.20 7.49 -18.55
CA MET A 136 2.98 8.81 -19.16
C MET A 136 3.27 9.96 -18.20
N TRP A 137 2.91 9.81 -16.93
CA TRP A 137 3.21 10.81 -15.90
C TRP A 137 4.71 10.89 -15.60
N ASP A 138 5.42 9.77 -15.60
CA ASP A 138 6.89 9.74 -15.46
C ASP A 138 7.58 10.52 -16.59
N LEU A 139 6.97 10.57 -17.78
CA LEU A 139 7.40 11.43 -18.91
C LEU A 139 6.91 12.88 -18.79
N GLY A 140 6.31 13.28 -17.67
CA GLY A 140 5.78 14.63 -17.44
C GLY A 140 4.54 14.99 -18.24
N LYS A 141 3.82 14.00 -18.81
CA LYS A 141 2.64 14.22 -19.66
C LYS A 141 1.35 13.95 -18.89
N GLY A 142 0.31 14.75 -19.13
CA GLY A 142 -1.02 14.49 -18.59
C GLY A 142 -1.21 14.84 -17.12
N LEU A 143 -0.42 15.76 -16.56
CA LEU A 143 -0.41 16.11 -15.13
C LEU A 143 -1.46 17.15 -14.73
N LYS A 144 -2.14 17.78 -15.70
CA LYS A 144 -3.21 18.76 -15.40
C LYS A 144 -4.45 18.03 -14.87
N ILE A 145 -5.14 18.62 -13.88
CA ILE A 145 -6.32 18.01 -13.25
C ILE A 145 -7.36 17.51 -14.25
N PRO A 146 -7.78 18.28 -15.28
CA PRO A 146 -8.74 17.78 -16.26
C PRO A 146 -8.22 16.55 -17.02
N GLN A 147 -6.92 16.53 -17.37
CA GLN A 147 -6.27 15.42 -18.07
C GLN A 147 -6.19 14.17 -17.20
N LEU A 148 -6.00 14.34 -15.87
CA LEU A 148 -6.04 13.25 -14.89
C LEU A 148 -7.40 12.53 -14.87
N TYR A 149 -8.50 13.29 -14.91
CA TYR A 149 -9.84 12.69 -14.95
C TYR A 149 -10.14 12.04 -16.30
N GLN A 150 -9.84 12.72 -17.41
CA GLN A 150 -10.07 12.19 -18.76
C GLN A 150 -9.29 10.89 -19.01
N SER A 151 -8.00 10.86 -18.67
CA SER A 151 -7.18 9.65 -18.78
C SER A 151 -7.66 8.55 -17.85
N GLY A 152 -8.16 8.90 -16.65
CA GLY A 152 -8.76 7.95 -15.72
C GLY A 152 -9.98 7.26 -16.30
N VAL A 153 -10.92 8.02 -16.85
CA VAL A 153 -12.11 7.47 -17.52
C VAL A 153 -11.72 6.60 -18.73
N ALA A 154 -10.77 7.05 -19.55
CA ALA A 154 -10.28 6.28 -20.68
C ALA A 154 -9.71 4.91 -20.24
N VAL A 155 -8.91 4.88 -19.18
CA VAL A 155 -8.38 3.63 -18.62
C VAL A 155 -9.51 2.70 -18.16
N LEU A 156 -10.53 3.21 -17.47
CA LEU A 156 -11.65 2.38 -17.02
C LEU A 156 -12.42 1.77 -18.21
N VAL A 157 -12.68 2.55 -19.24
CA VAL A 157 -13.36 2.08 -20.46
C VAL A 157 -12.52 1.01 -21.16
N LEU A 158 -11.24 1.26 -21.38
CA LEU A 158 -10.33 0.29 -22.01
C LEU A 158 -10.20 -0.99 -21.19
N THR A 159 -10.17 -0.88 -19.85
CA THR A 159 -10.16 -2.03 -18.96
C THR A 159 -11.38 -2.92 -19.16
N VAL A 160 -12.58 -2.35 -19.14
CA VAL A 160 -13.81 -3.11 -19.31
C VAL A 160 -13.87 -3.76 -20.70
N LEU A 161 -13.62 -3.00 -21.77
CA LEU A 161 -13.69 -3.51 -23.14
C LEU A 161 -12.68 -4.65 -23.38
N SER A 162 -11.42 -4.46 -22.97
CA SER A 162 -10.40 -5.50 -23.13
C SER A 162 -10.67 -6.73 -22.26
N SER A 163 -11.19 -6.53 -21.03
CA SER A 163 -11.51 -7.66 -20.14
C SER A 163 -12.67 -8.48 -20.64
N VAL A 164 -13.72 -7.85 -21.17
CA VAL A 164 -14.86 -8.57 -21.78
C VAL A 164 -14.41 -9.31 -23.04
N GLY A 165 -13.63 -8.65 -23.91
CA GLY A 165 -13.11 -9.28 -25.12
C GLY A 165 -12.26 -10.52 -24.83
N LEU A 166 -11.33 -10.44 -23.88
CA LEU A 166 -10.47 -11.57 -23.51
C LEU A 166 -11.21 -12.67 -22.73
N ALA A 167 -12.21 -12.33 -21.92
CA ALA A 167 -13.01 -13.34 -21.21
C ALA A 167 -13.94 -14.11 -22.14
N ALA A 168 -14.35 -13.51 -23.27
CA ALA A 168 -15.21 -14.14 -24.28
C ALA A 168 -14.43 -15.11 -25.21
N MET A 169 -13.11 -15.01 -25.27
CA MET A 169 -12.22 -15.95 -25.97
C MET A 169 -12.06 -17.24 -25.15
#